data_64cef1e1b4d3648be3f89a1f9792a8e6
#
_entry.id   64cef1e1b4d3648be3f89a1f9792a8e6
#
_cell.length_a   1.000
_cell.length_b   1.000
_cell.length_c   1.000
_cell.angle_alpha   90.00
_cell.angle_beta   90.00
_cell.angle_gamma   90.00
#
_symmetry.space_group_name_H-M   'P 1'
#
loop_
_entity.id
_entity.type
_entity.pdbx_description
1 polymer ?
#
loop_
_entity_poly.entity_id
_entity_poly.type
_entity_poly.pdbx_seq_one_letter_code
_entity_poly.pdbx_strand_id
1 'polypeptide(L)'
;GMGKEPDKTGKNGRTGKDSMPEESGRVRVFSIQWLSRNWKNIGEAPGLIVIDEAHHALAETYRELWKRYPEARKLGMTATPCRLNGKGFTDLFDALTTSWSIAEFIGKGWLSAFDYVSIRADSREQQIINSLKKRGVDGDYQVKEMNEVLNRQVSIRRLYESVERYAAGKKGMVYAVSIAHARQIAAYYNAHGVSAVAIDSKTPASERRELVEGFRQGRIRVLVNVDIFSEGFDCPDVE
;
A
#
# COMPACT_ATOMS: atom_id res chain seq x y z
N GLY A 1 -28.64 52.92 19.48
CA GLY A 1 -27.81 52.18 18.56
C GLY A 1 -27.72 50.73 19.05
N MET A 2 -28.39 49.79 18.36
CA MET A 2 -28.42 48.38 18.70
C MET A 2 -27.14 47.70 18.26
N GLY A 3 -26.40 47.13 19.21
CA GLY A 3 -25.25 46.24 18.94
C GLY A 3 -25.73 44.88 18.46
N LYS A 4 -25.21 44.42 17.35
CA LYS A 4 -25.33 43.03 16.90
C LYS A 4 -24.18 42.22 17.44
N GLU A 5 -24.48 41.17 18.21
CA GLU A 5 -23.55 40.12 18.61
C GLU A 5 -23.07 39.32 17.39
N PRO A 6 -21.82 38.86 17.37
CA PRO A 6 -21.35 37.95 16.33
C PRO A 6 -21.76 36.50 16.66
N ASP A 7 -22.37 35.86 15.67
CA ASP A 7 -22.75 34.46 15.64
C ASP A 7 -21.52 33.52 15.79
N LYS A 8 -21.45 32.78 16.89
CA LYS A 8 -20.47 31.74 17.15
C LYS A 8 -21.05 30.39 16.76
N THR A 9 -21.03 30.04 15.48
CA THR A 9 -21.30 28.65 15.07
C THR A 9 -20.26 28.20 14.04
N GLY A 10 -19.01 28.14 14.49
CA GLY A 10 -17.96 27.39 13.80
C GLY A 10 -17.95 25.94 14.30
N LYS A 11 -18.90 25.13 13.88
CA LYS A 11 -18.81 23.68 14.10
C LYS A 11 -17.82 23.10 13.10
N ASN A 12 -16.62 22.77 13.60
CA ASN A 12 -15.66 21.90 12.94
C ASN A 12 -16.35 20.61 12.51
N GLY A 13 -16.56 20.45 11.22
CA GLY A 13 -17.07 19.23 10.62
C GLY A 13 -16.01 18.12 10.73
N ARG A 14 -16.10 17.29 11.76
CA ARG A 14 -15.56 15.93 11.74
C ARG A 14 -16.41 15.11 10.78
N THR A 15 -16.06 15.13 9.49
CA THR A 15 -16.61 14.21 8.50
C THR A 15 -15.80 12.93 8.51
N GLY A 16 -16.20 12.03 9.33
CA GLY A 16 -15.68 10.68 9.51
C GLY A 16 -16.68 9.89 10.32
N LYS A 17 -17.97 10.09 10.05
CA LYS A 17 -19.00 9.24 10.66
C LYS A 17 -19.09 7.94 9.91
N ASP A 18 -19.05 6.86 10.68
CA ASP A 18 -19.43 5.48 10.35
C ASP A 18 -20.87 5.41 9.80
N SER A 19 -21.12 5.97 8.62
CA SER A 19 -22.40 5.77 7.93
C SER A 19 -22.40 4.38 7.34
N MET A 20 -23.48 3.63 7.56
CA MET A 20 -23.72 2.37 6.84
C MET A 20 -23.66 2.64 5.33
N PRO A 21 -23.04 1.76 4.54
CA PRO A 21 -23.17 1.80 3.07
C PRO A 21 -24.65 1.75 2.70
N GLU A 22 -25.06 2.50 1.69
CA GLU A 22 -26.45 2.52 1.23
C GLU A 22 -26.99 1.11 0.95
N GLU A 23 -28.14 0.79 1.49
CA GLU A 23 -28.79 -0.55 1.44
C GLU A 23 -29.40 -0.88 0.06
N SER A 24 -28.83 -0.43 -1.03
CA SER A 24 -29.39 -0.65 -2.36
C SER A 24 -28.62 -1.67 -3.19
N GLY A 25 -28.64 -2.94 -2.79
CA GLY A 25 -28.07 -3.97 -3.65
C GLY A 25 -27.83 -5.32 -2.98
N ARG A 26 -27.71 -6.37 -3.79
CA ARG A 26 -27.33 -7.72 -3.36
C ARG A 26 -25.87 -7.82 -2.88
N VAL A 27 -25.04 -6.81 -3.16
CA VAL A 27 -23.61 -6.77 -2.81
C VAL A 27 -23.35 -5.57 -1.90
N ARG A 28 -22.68 -5.84 -0.78
CA ARG A 28 -22.24 -4.82 0.18
C ARG A 28 -20.72 -4.91 0.34
N VAL A 29 -20.03 -3.77 0.29
CA VAL A 29 -18.57 -3.69 0.45
C VAL A 29 -18.24 -3.00 1.77
N PHE A 30 -17.37 -3.63 2.55
CA PHE A 30 -16.95 -3.13 3.86
C PHE A 30 -15.43 -3.20 4.00
N SER A 31 -14.84 -2.26 4.72
CA SER A 31 -13.51 -2.52 5.26
C SER A 31 -13.63 -3.46 6.46
N ILE A 32 -12.67 -4.35 6.63
CA ILE A 32 -12.66 -5.30 7.75
C ILE A 32 -12.63 -4.58 9.10
N GLN A 33 -11.99 -3.41 9.17
CA GLN A 33 -11.91 -2.58 10.37
C GLN A 33 -13.27 -1.99 10.74
N TRP A 34 -14.06 -1.54 9.76
CA TRP A 34 -15.41 -1.06 9.98
C TRP A 34 -16.31 -2.22 10.41
N LEU A 35 -16.24 -3.32 9.68
CA LEU A 35 -17.05 -4.51 9.94
C LEU A 35 -16.85 -5.04 11.36
N SER A 36 -15.58 -5.12 11.83
CA SER A 36 -15.25 -5.61 13.16
C SER A 36 -15.86 -4.78 14.32
N ARG A 37 -16.13 -3.50 14.08
CA ARG A 37 -16.75 -2.60 15.07
C ARG A 37 -18.28 -2.58 14.98
N ASN A 38 -18.83 -3.00 13.84
CA ASN A 38 -20.24 -2.81 13.49
C ASN A 38 -20.99 -4.11 13.20
N TRP A 39 -20.52 -5.25 13.70
CA TRP A 39 -21.16 -6.56 13.48
C TRP A 39 -22.67 -6.57 13.74
N LYS A 40 -23.12 -5.85 14.77
CA LYS A 40 -24.51 -5.80 15.17
C LYS A 40 -25.42 -5.07 14.17
N ASN A 41 -24.84 -4.26 13.30
CA ASN A 41 -25.56 -3.43 12.34
C ASN A 41 -25.67 -4.11 10.95
N ILE A 42 -25.14 -5.32 10.80
CA ILE A 42 -25.25 -6.10 9.57
C ILE A 42 -26.53 -6.93 9.70
N GLY A 43 -27.54 -6.58 8.92
CA GLY A 43 -28.85 -7.25 8.94
C GLY A 43 -28.77 -8.73 8.55
N GLU A 44 -29.17 -9.09 7.33
CA GLU A 44 -29.18 -10.49 6.88
C GLU A 44 -27.78 -11.07 6.75
N ALA A 45 -27.66 -12.37 7.07
CA ALA A 45 -26.43 -13.13 6.88
C ALA A 45 -26.10 -13.23 5.37
N PRO A 46 -24.84 -13.03 4.97
CA PRO A 46 -24.44 -13.18 3.58
C PRO A 46 -24.43 -14.64 3.14
N GLY A 47 -24.84 -14.92 1.91
CA GLY A 47 -24.67 -16.24 1.29
C GLY A 47 -23.23 -16.46 0.77
N LEU A 48 -22.51 -15.40 0.46
CA LEU A 48 -21.13 -15.41 -0.01
C LEU A 48 -20.34 -14.27 0.64
N ILE A 49 -19.15 -14.57 1.10
CA ILE A 49 -18.16 -13.59 1.58
C ILE A 49 -16.96 -13.65 0.63
N VAL A 50 -16.62 -12.52 0.03
CA VAL A 50 -15.42 -12.36 -0.79
C VAL A 50 -14.42 -11.51 -0.01
N ILE A 51 -13.18 -11.97 0.11
CA ILE A 51 -12.08 -11.24 0.73
C ILE A 51 -11.07 -10.91 -0.36
N ASP A 52 -10.92 -9.63 -0.60
CA ASP A 52 -9.82 -9.11 -1.40
C ASP A 52 -8.54 -9.03 -0.56
N GLU A 53 -7.37 -9.18 -1.21
CA GLU A 53 -6.06 -9.27 -0.54
C GLU A 53 -6.07 -10.32 0.61
N ALA A 54 -6.57 -11.51 0.31
CA ALA A 54 -6.78 -12.57 1.29
C ALA A 54 -5.52 -13.06 2.00
N HIS A 55 -4.33 -12.67 1.53
CA HIS A 55 -3.08 -12.92 2.24
C HIS A 55 -3.01 -12.22 3.61
N HIS A 56 -3.84 -11.19 3.84
CA HIS A 56 -4.03 -10.57 5.16
C HIS A 56 -5.04 -11.29 6.05
N ALA A 57 -5.75 -12.30 5.54
CA ALA A 57 -6.91 -12.90 6.21
C ALA A 57 -6.62 -13.74 7.47
N LEU A 58 -5.37 -13.91 7.91
CA LEU A 58 -5.07 -14.59 9.19
C LEU A 58 -5.26 -13.73 10.44
N ALA A 59 -5.59 -12.46 10.31
CA ALA A 59 -5.93 -11.65 11.46
C ALA A 59 -7.13 -12.27 12.18
N GLU A 60 -7.15 -12.21 13.50
CA GLU A 60 -8.22 -12.76 14.34
C GLU A 60 -9.60 -12.26 13.92
N THR A 61 -9.68 -11.05 13.37
CA THR A 61 -10.90 -10.43 12.84
C THR A 61 -11.56 -11.27 11.73
N TYR A 62 -10.77 -11.89 10.87
CA TYR A 62 -11.30 -12.74 9.80
C TYR A 62 -11.76 -14.11 10.35
N ARG A 63 -11.10 -14.63 11.37
CA ARG A 63 -11.56 -15.84 12.06
C ARG A 63 -12.90 -15.63 12.74
N GLU A 64 -13.11 -14.45 13.35
CA GLU A 64 -14.41 -14.07 13.90
C GLU A 64 -15.48 -13.95 12.81
N LEU A 65 -15.13 -13.44 11.62
CA LEU A 65 -16.04 -13.41 10.48
C LEU A 65 -16.50 -14.81 10.06
N TRP A 66 -15.57 -15.79 10.03
CA TRP A 66 -15.88 -17.20 9.71
C TRP A 66 -16.80 -17.83 10.75
N LYS A 67 -16.53 -17.62 12.03
CA LYS A 67 -17.39 -18.12 13.14
C LYS A 67 -18.79 -17.53 13.09
N ARG A 68 -18.90 -16.25 12.71
CA ARG A 68 -20.17 -15.53 12.70
C ARG A 68 -21.09 -15.95 11.56
N TYR A 69 -20.50 -16.31 10.41
CA TYR A 69 -21.25 -16.72 9.23
C TYR A 69 -20.74 -18.08 8.73
N PRO A 70 -21.00 -19.16 9.51
CA PRO A 70 -20.48 -20.48 9.17
C PRO A 70 -21.08 -21.00 7.85
N GLU A 71 -22.33 -20.69 7.55
CA GLU A 71 -23.05 -21.14 6.36
C GLU A 71 -22.70 -20.37 5.09
N ALA A 72 -22.07 -19.19 5.21
CA ALA A 72 -21.68 -18.42 4.05
C ALA A 72 -20.56 -19.12 3.29
N ARG A 73 -20.63 -19.16 1.96
CA ARG A 73 -19.50 -19.54 1.12
C ARG A 73 -18.39 -18.50 1.22
N LYS A 74 -17.14 -18.93 1.17
CA LYS A 74 -15.98 -18.05 1.40
C LYS A 74 -15.05 -18.11 0.21
N LEU A 75 -14.72 -16.95 -0.36
CA LEU A 75 -13.78 -16.80 -1.46
C LEU A 75 -12.71 -15.79 -1.05
N GLY A 76 -11.46 -16.20 -1.06
CA GLY A 76 -10.30 -15.32 -0.94
C GLY A 76 -9.66 -15.07 -2.29
N MET A 77 -9.35 -13.83 -2.60
CA MET A 77 -8.60 -13.43 -3.78
C MET A 77 -7.29 -12.79 -3.35
N THR A 78 -6.18 -13.16 -4.00
CA THR A 78 -4.87 -12.56 -3.78
C THR A 78 -3.95 -12.82 -4.96
N ALA A 79 -3.10 -11.86 -5.28
CA ALA A 79 -2.02 -12.03 -6.24
C ALA A 79 -0.81 -12.75 -5.64
N THR A 80 -0.70 -12.75 -4.30
CA THR A 80 0.45 -13.29 -3.56
C THR A 80 0.00 -14.35 -2.55
N PRO A 81 -0.28 -15.59 -2.98
CA PRO A 81 -0.81 -16.66 -2.11
C PRO A 81 0.26 -17.27 -1.19
N CYS A 82 1.27 -16.52 -0.85
CA CYS A 82 2.32 -16.90 0.09
C CYS A 82 2.52 -15.82 1.15
N ARG A 83 3.11 -16.21 2.28
CA ARG A 83 3.37 -15.33 3.42
C ARG A 83 4.82 -15.36 3.79
N LEU A 84 5.34 -14.21 4.21
CA LEU A 84 6.71 -14.06 4.69
C LEU A 84 7.00 -14.93 5.93
N ASN A 85 5.97 -15.21 6.74
CA ASN A 85 6.08 -16.07 7.93
C ASN A 85 5.91 -17.57 7.65
N GLY A 86 5.74 -17.98 6.39
CA GLY A 86 5.59 -19.37 5.96
C GLY A 86 4.29 -20.07 6.38
N LYS A 87 3.33 -19.37 7.00
CA LYS A 87 2.02 -19.95 7.37
C LYS A 87 1.12 -20.01 6.14
N GLY A 88 0.51 -21.16 5.91
CA GLY A 88 -0.46 -21.35 4.83
C GLY A 88 -1.83 -20.74 5.11
N PHE A 89 -2.78 -20.99 4.22
CA PHE A 89 -4.16 -20.51 4.28
C PHE A 89 -5.16 -21.60 4.69
N THR A 90 -4.67 -22.79 5.00
CA THR A 90 -5.50 -23.98 5.30
C THR A 90 -6.38 -23.85 6.53
N ASP A 91 -6.08 -22.90 7.42
CA ASP A 91 -6.93 -22.57 8.57
C ASP A 91 -8.24 -21.86 8.18
N LEU A 92 -8.33 -21.32 6.97
CA LEU A 92 -9.42 -20.46 6.53
C LEU A 92 -10.06 -20.91 5.22
N PHE A 93 -9.34 -21.61 4.37
CA PHE A 93 -9.79 -22.03 3.05
C PHE A 93 -9.46 -23.49 2.81
N ASP A 94 -10.40 -24.22 2.21
CA ASP A 94 -10.27 -25.67 1.96
C ASP A 94 -9.50 -25.97 0.68
N ALA A 95 -9.46 -25.04 -0.27
CA ALA A 95 -8.81 -25.22 -1.56
C ALA A 95 -8.11 -23.94 -2.03
N LEU A 96 -7.02 -24.12 -2.78
CA LEU A 96 -6.32 -23.07 -3.50
C LEU A 96 -6.45 -23.31 -5.01
N THR A 97 -7.03 -22.37 -5.70
CA THR A 97 -7.08 -22.34 -7.17
C THR A 97 -6.12 -21.29 -7.68
N THR A 98 -5.21 -21.67 -8.57
CA THR A 98 -4.24 -20.74 -9.17
C THR A 98 -4.66 -20.39 -10.59
N SER A 99 -4.41 -19.15 -10.96
CA SER A 99 -4.54 -18.65 -12.32
C SER A 99 -3.27 -18.96 -13.15
N TRP A 100 -3.17 -18.40 -14.34
CA TRP A 100 -1.95 -18.48 -15.14
C TRP A 100 -0.76 -17.82 -14.44
N SER A 101 0.44 -18.23 -14.83
CA SER A 101 1.67 -17.59 -14.36
C SER A 101 1.84 -16.18 -14.93
N ILE A 102 2.68 -15.35 -14.30
CA ILE A 102 3.04 -14.01 -14.81
C ILE A 102 3.58 -14.11 -16.25
N ALA A 103 4.41 -15.11 -16.53
CA ALA A 103 4.96 -15.32 -17.86
C ALA A 103 3.87 -15.61 -18.92
N GLU A 104 2.85 -16.39 -18.57
CA GLU A 104 1.71 -16.64 -19.45
C GLU A 104 0.86 -15.38 -19.67
N PHE A 105 0.63 -14.57 -18.62
CA PHE A 105 -0.07 -13.29 -18.76
C PHE A 105 0.69 -12.31 -19.65
N ILE A 106 2.03 -12.23 -19.51
CA ILE A 106 2.89 -11.42 -20.38
C ILE A 106 2.82 -11.94 -21.83
N GLY A 107 2.95 -13.27 -22.02
CA GLY A 107 2.88 -13.89 -23.33
C GLY A 107 1.55 -13.67 -24.07
N LYS A 108 0.45 -13.47 -23.33
CA LYS A 108 -0.88 -13.12 -23.86
C LYS A 108 -1.09 -11.60 -24.03
N GLY A 109 -0.14 -10.77 -23.67
CA GLY A 109 -0.24 -9.31 -23.74
C GLY A 109 -1.16 -8.68 -22.68
N TRP A 110 -1.50 -9.40 -21.61
CA TRP A 110 -2.35 -8.89 -20.53
C TRP A 110 -1.54 -8.19 -19.44
N LEU A 111 -0.25 -8.53 -19.30
CA LEU A 111 0.72 -7.83 -18.48
C LEU A 111 1.87 -7.35 -19.35
N SER A 112 2.45 -6.23 -18.99
CA SER A 112 3.65 -5.69 -19.63
C SER A 112 4.86 -6.58 -19.32
N ALA A 113 5.79 -6.68 -20.28
CA ALA A 113 7.11 -7.20 -20.01
C ALA A 113 7.84 -6.27 -19.02
N PHE A 114 8.76 -6.81 -18.25
CA PHE A 114 9.58 -6.04 -17.32
C PHE A 114 11.02 -6.55 -17.29
N ASP A 115 11.94 -5.65 -16.96
CA ASP A 115 13.32 -5.97 -16.67
C ASP A 115 13.56 -5.89 -15.16
N TYR A 116 14.06 -6.96 -14.59
CA TYR A 116 14.40 -6.99 -13.16
C TYR A 116 15.90 -6.70 -12.99
N VAL A 117 16.21 -5.56 -12.38
CA VAL A 117 17.59 -5.16 -12.08
C VAL A 117 17.83 -5.23 -10.58
N SER A 118 18.68 -6.13 -10.14
CA SER A 118 19.13 -6.21 -8.74
C SER A 118 20.50 -5.54 -8.61
N ILE A 119 20.58 -4.52 -7.78
CA ILE A 119 21.80 -3.77 -7.53
C ILE A 119 22.46 -4.31 -6.28
N ARG A 120 23.61 -4.93 -6.42
CA ARG A 120 24.37 -5.40 -5.27
C ARG A 120 24.93 -4.20 -4.50
N ALA A 121 24.68 -4.19 -3.21
CA ALA A 121 25.36 -3.29 -2.29
C ALA A 121 26.87 -3.58 -2.31
N ASP A 122 27.70 -2.57 -2.03
CA ASP A 122 29.12 -2.85 -1.79
C ASP A 122 29.29 -3.73 -0.54
N SER A 123 30.50 -4.29 -0.38
CA SER A 123 30.78 -5.24 0.69
C SER A 123 30.43 -4.70 2.09
N ARG A 124 30.59 -3.40 2.31
CA ARG A 124 30.30 -2.76 3.60
C ARG A 124 28.78 -2.57 3.82
N GLU A 125 28.06 -2.09 2.83
CA GLU A 125 26.61 -1.98 2.92
C GLU A 125 25.94 -3.36 2.99
N GLN A 126 26.43 -4.34 2.25
CA GLN A 126 25.91 -5.71 2.34
C GLN A 126 26.10 -6.30 3.74
N GLN A 127 27.24 -6.03 4.39
CA GLN A 127 27.46 -6.43 5.77
C GLN A 127 26.45 -5.76 6.72
N ILE A 128 26.15 -4.47 6.50
CA ILE A 128 25.18 -3.73 7.31
C ILE A 128 23.77 -4.30 7.08
N ILE A 129 23.38 -4.54 5.82
CA ILE A 129 22.07 -5.15 5.48
C ILE A 129 21.96 -6.54 6.09
N ASN A 130 23.00 -7.35 5.99
CA ASN A 130 23.03 -8.68 6.58
C ASN A 130 23.04 -8.68 8.12
N SER A 131 23.39 -7.54 8.74
CA SER A 131 23.33 -7.35 10.18
C SER A 131 21.93 -7.07 10.72
N LEU A 132 20.96 -6.75 9.84
CA LEU A 132 19.57 -6.55 10.21
C LEU A 132 18.99 -7.87 10.77
N LYS A 133 18.62 -7.87 12.03
CA LYS A 133 18.19 -9.09 12.74
C LYS A 133 16.77 -9.01 13.24
N LYS A 134 16.27 -7.81 13.46
CA LYS A 134 14.94 -7.61 14.05
C LYS A 134 13.86 -7.77 13.01
N ARG A 135 12.96 -8.72 13.28
CA ARG A 135 11.78 -8.96 12.44
C ARG A 135 10.52 -8.48 13.13
N GLY A 136 9.57 -7.97 12.35
CA GLY A 136 8.21 -7.71 12.78
C GLY A 136 7.39 -9.00 12.95
N VAL A 137 6.17 -8.86 13.40
CA VAL A 137 5.22 -9.99 13.57
C VAL A 137 4.85 -10.61 12.22
N ASP A 138 4.91 -9.83 11.15
CA ASP A 138 4.70 -10.19 9.75
C ASP A 138 5.87 -10.94 9.12
N GLY A 139 7.04 -10.93 9.78
CA GLY A 139 8.28 -11.58 9.32
C GLY A 139 9.19 -10.64 8.53
N ASP A 140 8.79 -9.41 8.26
CA ASP A 140 9.64 -8.40 7.60
C ASP A 140 10.60 -7.72 8.59
N TYR A 141 11.60 -6.99 8.07
CA TYR A 141 12.54 -6.24 8.90
C TYR A 141 11.86 -5.08 9.63
N GLN A 142 12.30 -4.76 10.84
CA GLN A 142 11.76 -3.62 11.56
C GLN A 142 12.12 -2.30 10.87
N VAL A 143 11.11 -1.46 10.62
CA VAL A 143 11.25 -0.15 9.94
C VAL A 143 12.32 0.72 10.57
N LYS A 144 12.44 0.73 11.91
CA LYS A 144 13.45 1.53 12.60
C LYS A 144 14.87 1.10 12.22
N GLU A 145 15.14 -0.19 12.23
CA GLU A 145 16.46 -0.73 11.91
C GLU A 145 16.79 -0.52 10.42
N MET A 146 15.82 -0.75 9.53
CA MET A 146 15.97 -0.43 8.10
C MET A 146 16.25 1.05 7.86
N ASN A 147 15.54 1.95 8.54
CA ASN A 147 15.73 3.39 8.38
C ASN A 147 17.14 3.84 8.81
N GLU A 148 17.70 3.28 9.88
CA GLU A 148 19.06 3.58 10.33
C GLU A 148 20.12 3.22 9.28
N VAL A 149 19.87 2.20 8.49
CA VAL A 149 20.78 1.71 7.45
C VAL A 149 20.55 2.42 6.11
N LEU A 150 19.31 2.50 5.65
CA LEU A 150 18.96 2.94 4.30
C LEU A 150 18.78 4.44 4.19
N ASN A 151 18.39 5.12 5.28
CA ASN A 151 18.23 6.57 5.29
C ASN A 151 19.58 7.30 5.49
N ARG A 152 20.55 6.95 4.65
CA ARG A 152 21.88 7.55 4.60
C ARG A 152 22.11 8.14 3.22
N GLN A 153 22.80 9.27 3.17
CA GLN A 153 23.07 9.97 1.91
C GLN A 153 23.76 9.09 0.87
N VAL A 154 24.64 8.19 1.30
CA VAL A 154 25.33 7.24 0.40
C VAL A 154 24.33 6.28 -0.25
N SER A 155 23.39 5.73 0.51
CA SER A 155 22.37 4.81 0.00
C SER A 155 21.39 5.53 -0.94
N ILE A 156 20.98 6.75 -0.61
CA ILE A 156 20.09 7.57 -1.44
C ILE A 156 20.78 7.94 -2.76
N ARG A 157 22.05 8.34 -2.69
CA ARG A 157 22.86 8.62 -3.89
C ARG A 157 22.95 7.40 -4.81
N ARG A 158 23.24 6.24 -4.24
CA ARG A 158 23.32 4.99 -5.02
C ARG A 158 21.98 4.63 -5.67
N LEU A 159 20.88 4.79 -4.95
CA LEU A 159 19.54 4.61 -5.52
C LEU A 159 19.36 5.51 -6.74
N TYR A 160 19.65 6.80 -6.60
CA TYR A 160 19.55 7.78 -7.69
C TYR A 160 20.44 7.39 -8.90
N GLU A 161 21.73 7.13 -8.65
CA GLU A 161 22.68 6.73 -9.71
C GLU A 161 22.24 5.45 -10.43
N SER A 162 21.63 4.52 -9.70
CA SER A 162 21.09 3.29 -10.27
C SER A 162 19.89 3.55 -11.16
N VAL A 163 18.96 4.38 -10.70
CA VAL A 163 17.78 4.77 -11.50
C VAL A 163 18.22 5.52 -12.76
N GLU A 164 19.15 6.46 -12.65
CA GLU A 164 19.69 7.17 -13.82
C GLU A 164 20.42 6.25 -14.80
N ARG A 165 21.05 5.19 -14.31
CA ARG A 165 21.73 4.22 -15.16
C ARG A 165 20.78 3.29 -15.92
N TYR A 166 19.71 2.81 -15.28
CA TYR A 166 18.87 1.75 -15.82
C TYR A 166 17.48 2.23 -16.26
N ALA A 167 17.05 3.39 -15.80
CA ALA A 167 15.72 3.93 -16.03
C ALA A 167 15.73 5.46 -16.23
N ALA A 168 16.81 5.99 -16.83
CA ALA A 168 16.93 7.43 -17.08
C ALA A 168 15.73 7.96 -17.87
N GLY A 169 15.15 9.08 -17.43
CA GLY A 169 14.00 9.70 -18.09
C GLY A 169 12.65 9.04 -17.84
N LYS A 170 12.61 7.84 -17.30
CA LYS A 170 11.37 7.09 -17.07
C LYS A 170 10.59 7.62 -15.87
N LYS A 171 9.27 7.48 -15.94
CA LYS A 171 8.34 7.74 -14.85
C LYS A 171 8.36 6.56 -13.87
N GLY A 172 8.52 6.82 -12.58
CA GLY A 172 8.72 5.73 -11.64
C GLY A 172 8.20 6.00 -10.23
N MET A 173 8.11 4.93 -9.46
CA MET A 173 7.75 4.96 -8.05
C MET A 173 8.89 4.41 -7.19
N VAL A 174 9.11 5.04 -6.04
CA VAL A 174 10.06 4.58 -5.02
C VAL A 174 9.30 4.25 -3.75
N TYR A 175 9.51 3.05 -3.23
CA TYR A 175 8.97 2.62 -1.93
C TYR A 175 10.04 2.85 -0.86
N ALA A 176 9.78 3.81 0.01
CA ALA A 176 10.70 4.21 1.07
C ALA A 176 10.32 3.53 2.39
N VAL A 177 11.32 3.26 3.22
CA VAL A 177 11.15 2.55 4.50
C VAL A 177 10.60 3.44 5.63
N SER A 178 10.59 4.77 5.45
CA SER A 178 10.04 5.72 6.41
C SER A 178 9.71 7.05 5.76
N ILE A 179 8.89 7.86 6.43
CA ILE A 179 8.55 9.22 5.99
C ILE A 179 9.82 10.09 5.84
N ALA A 180 10.76 9.98 6.79
CA ALA A 180 12.02 10.72 6.72
C ALA A 180 12.85 10.29 5.50
N HIS A 181 12.93 8.99 5.23
CA HIS A 181 13.62 8.43 4.05
C HIS A 181 12.96 8.91 2.76
N ALA A 182 11.63 8.86 2.65
CA ALA A 182 10.92 9.33 1.47
C ALA A 182 11.21 10.81 1.16
N ARG A 183 11.18 11.66 2.18
CA ARG A 183 11.47 13.09 2.04
C ARG A 183 12.91 13.36 1.62
N GLN A 184 13.89 12.61 2.16
CA GLN A 184 15.28 12.76 1.77
C GLN A 184 15.53 12.28 0.33
N ILE A 185 14.91 11.18 -0.10
CA ILE A 185 14.97 10.72 -1.49
C ILE A 185 14.40 11.80 -2.41
N ALA A 186 13.18 12.29 -2.15
CA ALA A 186 12.56 13.31 -2.99
C ALA A 186 13.41 14.58 -3.06
N ALA A 187 13.95 15.05 -1.93
CA ALA A 187 14.84 16.20 -1.88
C ALA A 187 16.12 15.99 -2.70
N TYR A 188 16.71 14.80 -2.62
CA TYR A 188 17.91 14.46 -3.39
C TYR A 188 17.65 14.46 -4.88
N TYR A 189 16.54 13.86 -5.33
CA TYR A 189 16.14 13.82 -6.74
C TYR A 189 15.89 15.23 -7.27
N ASN A 190 15.15 16.07 -6.54
CA ASN A 190 14.89 17.46 -6.92
C ASN A 190 16.19 18.29 -7.02
N ALA A 191 17.15 18.09 -6.12
CA ALA A 191 18.46 18.74 -6.19
C ALA A 191 19.28 18.35 -7.43
N HIS A 192 18.93 17.22 -8.06
CA HIS A 192 19.56 16.75 -9.30
C HIS A 192 18.67 16.94 -10.55
N GLY A 193 17.67 17.80 -10.46
CA GLY A 193 16.82 18.18 -11.60
C GLY A 193 15.73 17.17 -11.96
N VAL A 194 15.45 16.18 -11.11
CA VAL A 194 14.38 15.20 -11.28
C VAL A 194 13.20 15.58 -10.40
N SER A 195 12.05 15.90 -11.01
CA SER A 195 10.84 16.24 -10.24
C SER A 195 10.35 15.05 -9.43
N ALA A 196 10.47 15.11 -8.11
CA ALA A 196 10.10 14.06 -7.19
C ALA A 196 9.31 14.60 -6.01
N VAL A 197 8.30 13.86 -5.55
CA VAL A 197 7.50 14.21 -4.37
C VAL A 197 7.37 13.03 -3.44
N ALA A 198 7.38 13.29 -2.13
CA ALA A 198 7.12 12.29 -1.11
C ALA A 198 5.62 12.33 -0.73
N ILE A 199 5.00 11.15 -0.70
CA ILE A 199 3.61 10.96 -0.24
C ILE A 199 3.62 9.98 0.92
N ASP A 200 2.97 10.36 2.01
CA ASP A 200 2.87 9.55 3.22
C ASP A 200 1.45 9.61 3.84
N SER A 201 1.24 8.88 4.92
CA SER A 201 -0.05 8.84 5.63
C SER A 201 -0.51 10.19 6.18
N LYS A 202 0.39 11.17 6.32
CA LYS A 202 0.11 12.53 6.80
C LYS A 202 -0.24 13.49 5.66
N THR A 203 -0.01 13.09 4.40
CA THR A 203 -0.37 13.90 3.23
C THR A 203 -1.90 14.01 3.15
N PRO A 204 -2.49 15.22 3.19
CA PRO A 204 -3.93 15.42 3.09
C PRO A 204 -4.51 14.80 1.81
N ALA A 205 -5.75 14.30 1.88
CA ALA A 205 -6.38 13.60 0.76
C ALA A 205 -6.53 14.47 -0.51
N SER A 206 -6.76 15.79 -0.36
CA SER A 206 -6.79 16.74 -1.47
C SER A 206 -5.44 16.87 -2.14
N GLU A 207 -4.40 17.13 -1.35
CA GLU A 207 -3.02 17.26 -1.82
C GLU A 207 -2.54 15.96 -2.48
N ARG A 208 -2.85 14.81 -1.88
CA ARG A 208 -2.50 13.50 -2.46
C ARG A 208 -3.09 13.33 -3.86
N ARG A 209 -4.36 13.73 -4.07
CA ARG A 209 -4.99 13.67 -5.38
C ARG A 209 -4.29 14.56 -6.40
N GLU A 210 -3.93 15.77 -6.02
CA GLU A 210 -3.20 16.71 -6.88
C GLU A 210 -1.81 16.20 -7.26
N LEU A 211 -1.07 15.61 -6.31
CA LEU A 211 0.25 15.03 -6.55
C LEU A 211 0.16 13.81 -7.46
N VAL A 212 -0.80 12.92 -7.23
CA VAL A 212 -1.03 11.75 -8.10
C VAL A 212 -1.44 12.18 -9.52
N GLU A 213 -2.29 13.19 -9.64
CA GLU A 213 -2.66 13.74 -10.95
C GLU A 213 -1.47 14.41 -11.64
N GLY A 214 -0.64 15.13 -10.88
CA GLY A 214 0.63 15.69 -11.40
C GLY A 214 1.58 14.61 -11.90
N PHE A 215 1.64 13.46 -11.23
CA PHE A 215 2.41 12.30 -11.67
C PHE A 215 1.83 11.67 -12.94
N ARG A 216 0.52 11.45 -13.01
CA ARG A 216 -0.14 10.93 -14.21
C ARG A 216 0.12 11.83 -15.43
N GLN A 217 0.04 13.13 -15.24
CA GLN A 217 0.30 14.12 -16.30
C GLN A 217 1.79 14.34 -16.63
N GLY A 218 2.72 13.64 -15.96
CA GLY A 218 4.16 13.79 -16.19
C GLY A 218 4.79 15.05 -15.62
N ARG A 219 4.06 15.89 -14.87
CA ARG A 219 4.63 17.04 -14.15
C ARG A 219 5.54 16.62 -13.01
N ILE A 220 5.25 15.47 -12.42
CA ILE A 220 6.06 14.79 -11.42
C ILE A 220 6.57 13.51 -12.06
N ARG A 221 7.89 13.31 -12.07
CA ARG A 221 8.51 12.12 -12.67
C ARG A 221 8.60 10.96 -11.67
N VAL A 222 8.84 11.25 -10.39
CA VAL A 222 9.04 10.23 -9.37
C VAL A 222 8.12 10.45 -8.17
N LEU A 223 7.29 9.45 -7.88
CA LEU A 223 6.55 9.37 -6.61
C LEU A 223 7.35 8.55 -5.60
N VAL A 224 7.68 9.15 -4.47
CA VAL A 224 8.30 8.45 -3.35
C VAL A 224 7.25 8.24 -2.26
N ASN A 225 6.91 7.00 -1.97
CA ASN A 225 5.83 6.70 -1.04
C ASN A 225 6.26 5.82 0.13
N VAL A 226 5.47 5.86 1.21
CA VAL A 226 5.58 4.98 2.37
C VAL A 226 4.22 4.34 2.59
N ASP A 227 4.08 3.08 2.22
CA ASP A 227 2.89 2.22 2.42
C ASP A 227 1.55 2.78 1.89
N ILE A 228 1.60 3.76 0.97
CA ILE A 228 0.37 4.37 0.42
C ILE A 228 -0.06 3.70 -0.89
N PHE A 229 0.90 3.30 -1.70
CA PHE A 229 0.68 2.73 -3.03
C PHE A 229 1.20 1.29 -3.13
N SER A 230 1.28 0.59 -2.02
CA SER A 230 1.65 -0.83 -1.99
C SER A 230 0.60 -1.71 -2.65
N GLU A 231 -0.66 -1.31 -2.56
CA GLU A 231 -1.82 -2.03 -3.10
C GLU A 231 -2.81 -1.05 -3.73
N GLY A 232 -3.52 -1.50 -4.77
CA GLY A 232 -4.62 -0.74 -5.37
C GLY A 232 -4.24 0.53 -6.14
N PHE A 233 -2.95 0.77 -6.39
CA PHE A 233 -2.52 1.92 -7.20
C PHE A 233 -2.40 1.51 -8.67
N ASP A 234 -3.21 2.13 -9.50
CA ASP A 234 -3.19 1.93 -10.95
C ASP A 234 -2.69 3.19 -11.67
N CYS A 235 -1.57 3.03 -12.37
CA CYS A 235 -1.00 4.05 -13.24
C CYS A 235 -0.30 3.36 -14.43
N PRO A 236 -1.00 3.19 -15.55
CA PRO A 236 -0.48 2.46 -16.73
C PRO A 236 0.80 3.05 -17.32
N ASP A 237 1.08 4.33 -17.06
CA ASP A 237 2.23 5.05 -17.60
C ASP A 237 3.52 4.89 -16.77
N VAL A 238 3.52 4.07 -15.73
CA VAL A 238 4.74 3.73 -14.99
C VAL A 238 5.55 2.76 -15.82
N GLU A 239 6.82 3.07 -16.03
CA GLU A 239 7.74 2.35 -16.92
C GLU A 239 8.81 1.57 -16.17
#